data_fb8eaa57eaa04613b6e0b90f1d47dcce
#
_entry.id   fb8eaa57eaa04613b6e0b90f1d47dcce
#
_cell.length_a   1.000
_cell.length_b   1.000
_cell.length_c   1.000
_cell.angle_alpha   90.00
_cell.angle_beta   90.00
_cell.angle_gamma   90.00
#
_symmetry.space_group_name_H-M   'P 1'
#
loop_
_entity.id
_entity.type
_entity.pdbx_description
1 polymer ?
#
loop_
_entity_poly.entity_id
_entity_poly.type
_entity_poly.pdbx_seq_one_letter_code
_entity_poly.pdbx_strand_id
1 'polypeptide(L)'
;MQIQFNTDKNVIGKQELIASSTSIISEELSRFSQQLTRVELHLSDEDGNKSGFNDKRCIIEARLAGLKPIAVTAYANTSEQAIADAINKLKTSLEKVTGSLKDY
;
A
#
# COMPACT_ATOMS: atom_id res chain seq x y z
N MET A 1 -0.46 0.15 14.76
CA MET A 1 -0.13 0.50 13.36
C MET A 1 -0.90 1.75 12.97
N GLN A 2 -0.21 2.74 12.47
CA GLN A 2 -0.80 3.98 11.99
C GLN A 2 -0.89 3.93 10.46
N ILE A 3 -2.05 4.27 9.90
CA ILE A 3 -2.25 4.23 8.45
C ILE A 3 -2.53 5.63 7.94
N GLN A 4 -1.78 6.05 6.93
CA GLN A 4 -1.95 7.34 6.28
C GLN A 4 -2.21 7.12 4.79
N PHE A 5 -3.21 7.81 4.26
CA PHE A 5 -3.62 7.68 2.86
C PHE A 5 -3.50 9.05 2.18
N ASN A 6 -2.71 9.10 1.11
CA ASN A 6 -2.49 10.32 0.33
C ASN A 6 -2.89 10.06 -1.12
N THR A 7 -3.58 11.02 -1.72
CA THR A 7 -3.97 10.95 -3.13
C THR A 7 -3.62 12.26 -3.82
N ASP A 8 -3.43 12.20 -5.14
CA ASP A 8 -3.38 13.42 -5.91
C ASP A 8 -4.80 13.89 -6.24
N LYS A 9 -4.91 15.06 -6.87
CA LYS A 9 -6.22 15.68 -7.14
C LYS A 9 -7.00 14.98 -8.24
N ASN A 10 -6.35 14.09 -8.99
CA ASN A 10 -6.98 13.41 -10.13
C ASN A 10 -7.71 12.13 -9.72
N VAL A 11 -7.53 11.68 -8.49
CA VAL A 11 -8.15 10.44 -8.02
C VAL A 11 -9.60 10.69 -7.67
N ILE A 12 -10.50 9.88 -8.24
CA ILE A 12 -11.93 9.95 -8.03
C ILE A 12 -12.35 8.95 -6.94
N GLY A 13 -13.36 9.31 -6.15
CA GLY A 13 -13.87 8.42 -5.10
C GLY A 13 -12.93 8.29 -3.93
N LYS A 14 -12.24 9.36 -3.59
CA LYS A 14 -11.20 9.38 -2.58
C LYS A 14 -11.64 8.84 -1.23
N GLN A 15 -12.80 9.28 -0.73
CA GLN A 15 -13.25 8.87 0.60
C GLN A 15 -13.56 7.38 0.67
N GLU A 16 -14.17 6.85 -0.38
CA GLU A 16 -14.48 5.43 -0.47
C GLU A 16 -13.21 4.60 -0.57
N LEU A 17 -12.23 5.08 -1.34
CA LEU A 17 -10.94 4.42 -1.46
C LEU A 17 -10.19 4.40 -0.13
N ILE A 18 -10.24 5.50 0.61
CA ILE A 18 -9.60 5.57 1.92
C ILE A 18 -10.21 4.53 2.86
N ALA A 19 -11.53 4.48 2.92
CA ALA A 19 -12.24 3.56 3.82
C ALA A 19 -11.94 2.10 3.46
N SER A 20 -12.08 1.75 2.18
CA SER A 20 -11.86 0.36 1.75
C SER A 20 -10.41 -0.05 1.89
N SER A 21 -9.47 0.85 1.53
CA SER A 21 -8.04 0.55 1.63
C SER A 21 -7.60 0.39 3.06
N THR A 22 -8.08 1.24 3.97
CA THR A 22 -7.76 1.13 5.38
C THR A 22 -8.22 -0.22 5.94
N SER A 23 -9.42 -0.65 5.57
CA SER A 23 -9.94 -1.96 5.98
C SER A 23 -9.08 -3.11 5.46
N ILE A 24 -8.72 -3.05 4.17
CA ILE A 24 -7.91 -4.10 3.55
C ILE A 24 -6.53 -4.17 4.19
N ILE A 25 -5.89 -3.01 4.40
CA ILE A 25 -4.57 -2.97 5.03
C ILE A 25 -4.63 -3.53 6.44
N SER A 26 -5.62 -3.12 7.22
CA SER A 26 -5.78 -3.61 8.60
C SER A 26 -5.96 -5.12 8.64
N GLU A 27 -6.74 -5.66 7.70
CA GLU A 27 -7.01 -7.08 7.63
C GLU A 27 -5.82 -7.87 7.10
N GLU A 28 -5.29 -7.44 5.95
CA GLU A 28 -4.23 -8.18 5.26
C GLU A 28 -2.89 -8.11 5.97
N LEU A 29 -2.62 -7.04 6.69
CA LEU A 29 -1.35 -6.87 7.39
C LEU A 29 -1.46 -7.09 8.89
N SER A 30 -2.57 -7.65 9.35
CA SER A 30 -2.84 -7.81 10.79
C SER A 30 -1.76 -8.64 11.50
N ARG A 31 -1.24 -9.68 10.86
CA ARG A 31 -0.21 -10.52 11.48
C ARG A 31 1.14 -9.82 11.65
N PHE A 32 1.32 -8.69 10.98
CA PHE A 32 2.54 -7.88 11.11
C PHE A 32 2.33 -6.67 12.04
N SER A 33 1.18 -6.56 12.68
CA SER A 33 0.82 -5.36 13.43
C SER A 33 1.78 -5.02 14.56
N GLN A 34 2.46 -6.00 15.13
CA GLN A 34 3.42 -5.74 16.20
C GLN A 34 4.71 -5.14 15.67
N GLN A 35 5.09 -5.48 14.44
CA GLN A 35 6.31 -4.98 13.83
C GLN A 35 6.06 -3.66 13.09
N LEU A 36 4.86 -3.44 12.59
CA LEU A 36 4.53 -2.25 11.79
C LEU A 36 4.18 -1.09 12.69
N THR A 37 4.91 0.01 12.54
CA THR A 37 4.60 1.24 13.27
C THR A 37 3.76 2.18 12.43
N ARG A 38 3.97 2.19 11.11
CA ARG A 38 3.27 3.11 10.21
C ARG A 38 3.22 2.55 8.80
N VAL A 39 2.09 2.77 8.13
CA VAL A 39 1.92 2.44 6.72
C VAL A 39 1.41 3.68 6.01
N GLU A 40 2.10 4.12 4.98
CA GLU A 40 1.70 5.25 4.15
C GLU A 40 1.38 4.75 2.75
N LEU A 41 0.20 5.09 2.26
CA LEU A 41 -0.23 4.74 0.93
C LEU A 41 -0.37 6.01 0.10
N HIS A 42 0.24 6.03 -1.09
CA HIS A 42 0.19 7.16 -2.01
C HIS A 42 -0.41 6.66 -3.32
N LEU A 43 -1.56 7.20 -3.67
CA LEU A 43 -2.26 6.81 -4.90
C LEU A 43 -2.30 8.00 -5.85
N SER A 44 -1.91 7.78 -7.09
CA SER A 44 -1.94 8.81 -8.11
C SER A 44 -2.51 8.25 -9.41
N ASP A 45 -3.13 9.15 -10.19
CA ASP A 45 -3.63 8.88 -11.52
C ASP A 45 -2.74 9.63 -12.50
N GLU A 46 -1.81 8.91 -13.12
CA GLU A 46 -0.78 9.53 -13.94
C GLU A 46 -1.32 10.23 -15.18
N ASP A 47 -2.42 9.73 -15.73
CA ASP A 47 -3.03 10.30 -16.95
C ASP A 47 -4.21 11.21 -16.65
N GLY A 48 -4.59 11.39 -15.41
CA GLY A 48 -5.70 12.22 -15.03
C GLY A 48 -7.01 11.69 -15.59
N ASN A 49 -7.67 12.48 -16.45
CA ASN A 49 -8.96 12.10 -17.02
C ASN A 49 -8.85 11.25 -18.28
N LYS A 50 -7.65 10.95 -18.73
CA LYS A 50 -7.45 10.13 -19.92
C LYS A 50 -7.56 8.66 -19.57
N SER A 51 -8.05 7.84 -20.48
CA SER A 51 -8.10 6.39 -20.26
C SER A 51 -6.80 5.75 -20.72
N GLY A 52 -5.76 5.93 -19.93
CA GLY A 52 -4.47 5.31 -20.17
C GLY A 52 -4.46 3.88 -19.64
N PHE A 53 -3.53 3.08 -20.16
CA PHE A 53 -3.34 1.72 -19.70
C PHE A 53 -2.36 1.71 -18.53
N ASN A 54 -2.76 1.10 -17.40
CA ASN A 54 -1.95 1.04 -16.18
C ASN A 54 -1.51 2.43 -15.70
N ASP A 55 -2.43 3.38 -15.75
CA ASP A 55 -2.15 4.77 -15.38
C ASP A 55 -2.36 5.07 -13.89
N LYS A 56 -2.93 4.14 -13.14
CA LYS A 56 -3.07 4.29 -11.69
C LYS A 56 -1.84 3.72 -11.00
N ARG A 57 -1.20 4.54 -10.17
CA ARG A 57 0.01 4.13 -9.47
C ARG A 57 -0.24 4.15 -7.97
N CYS A 58 0.12 3.08 -7.28
CA CYS A 58 0.04 3.01 -5.83
C CYS A 58 1.42 2.71 -5.27
N ILE A 59 1.88 3.56 -4.36
CA ILE A 59 3.12 3.34 -3.62
C ILE A 59 2.72 3.14 -2.16
N ILE A 60 3.21 2.06 -1.55
CA ILE A 60 2.99 1.84 -0.12
C ILE A 60 4.35 1.77 0.56
N GLU A 61 4.52 2.60 1.59
CA GLU A 61 5.70 2.58 2.43
C GLU A 61 5.32 2.06 3.81
N ALA A 62 6.06 1.07 4.28
CA ALA A 62 5.83 0.48 5.59
C ALA A 62 7.06 0.73 6.47
N ARG A 63 6.82 1.23 7.67
CA ARG A 63 7.87 1.44 8.66
C ARG A 63 7.75 0.39 9.75
N LEU A 64 8.86 -0.29 9.99
CA LEU A 64 8.93 -1.36 10.98
C LEU A 64 9.84 -0.95 12.12
N ALA A 65 9.50 -1.39 13.32
CA ALA A 65 10.29 -1.08 14.51
C ALA A 65 11.70 -1.68 14.36
N GLY A 66 12.71 -0.82 14.43
CA GLY A 66 14.10 -1.25 14.39
C GLY A 66 14.64 -1.68 13.04
N LEU A 67 13.87 -1.50 11.97
CA LEU A 67 14.28 -1.90 10.63
C LEU A 67 14.12 -0.75 9.65
N LYS A 68 14.75 -0.89 8.49
CA LYS A 68 14.62 0.11 7.42
C LYS A 68 13.21 0.06 6.83
N PRO A 69 12.67 1.22 6.40
CA PRO A 69 11.37 1.23 5.74
C PRO A 69 11.39 0.40 4.47
N ILE A 70 10.23 -0.17 4.15
CA ILE A 70 10.02 -0.93 2.93
C ILE A 70 9.03 -0.15 2.06
N ALA A 71 9.34 0.02 0.78
CA ALA A 71 8.45 0.67 -0.16
C ALA A 71 8.22 -0.24 -1.35
N VAL A 72 6.97 -0.30 -1.80
CA VAL A 72 6.59 -1.06 -2.99
C VAL A 72 5.74 -0.17 -3.89
N THR A 73 5.75 -0.47 -5.20
CA THR A 73 5.00 0.29 -6.20
C THR A 73 4.25 -0.68 -7.10
N ALA A 74 3.01 -0.35 -7.41
CA ALA A 74 2.20 -1.10 -8.35
C ALA A 74 1.46 -0.16 -9.28
N TYR A 75 1.26 -0.61 -10.51
CA TYR A 75 0.50 0.11 -11.54
C TYR A 75 -0.66 -0.76 -11.99
N ALA A 76 -1.80 -0.15 -12.26
CA ALA A 76 -2.96 -0.89 -12.73
C ALA A 76 -3.92 0.05 -13.47
N ASN A 77 -4.95 -0.54 -14.07
CA ASN A 77 -5.97 0.22 -14.80
C ASN A 77 -6.97 0.91 -13.87
N THR A 78 -7.13 0.39 -12.66
CA THR A 78 -8.03 0.98 -11.68
C THR A 78 -7.29 1.24 -10.38
N SER A 79 -7.80 2.20 -9.60
CA SER A 79 -7.24 2.50 -8.29
C SER A 79 -7.29 1.30 -7.36
N GLU A 80 -8.40 0.61 -7.35
CA GLU A 80 -8.61 -0.56 -6.50
C GLU A 80 -7.59 -1.65 -6.81
N GLN A 81 -7.34 -1.90 -8.09
CA GLN A 81 -6.39 -2.93 -8.50
C GLN A 81 -4.95 -2.52 -8.16
N ALA A 82 -4.61 -1.24 -8.36
CA ALA A 82 -3.28 -0.75 -8.01
C ALA A 82 -3.01 -0.91 -6.51
N ILE A 83 -4.02 -0.59 -5.69
CA ILE A 83 -3.91 -0.74 -4.24
C ILE A 83 -3.76 -2.22 -3.86
N ALA A 84 -4.59 -3.08 -4.42
CA ALA A 84 -4.54 -4.53 -4.12
C ALA A 84 -3.19 -5.12 -4.49
N ASP A 85 -2.67 -4.76 -5.67
CA ASP A 85 -1.38 -5.26 -6.13
C ASP A 85 -0.23 -4.76 -5.25
N ALA A 86 -0.30 -3.49 -4.83
CA ALA A 86 0.72 -2.93 -3.94
C ALA A 86 0.70 -3.62 -2.58
N ILE A 87 -0.49 -3.88 -2.03
CA ILE A 87 -0.63 -4.57 -0.75
C ILE A 87 -0.03 -5.98 -0.85
N ASN A 88 -0.29 -6.69 -1.94
CA ASN A 88 0.27 -8.02 -2.13
C ASN A 88 1.80 -7.99 -2.21
N LYS A 89 2.36 -7.01 -2.90
CA LYS A 89 3.81 -6.84 -2.96
C LYS A 89 4.38 -6.55 -1.58
N LEU A 90 3.71 -5.71 -0.81
CA LEU A 90 4.16 -5.38 0.54
C LEU A 90 4.12 -6.60 1.44
N LYS A 91 3.05 -7.40 1.38
CA LYS A 91 2.95 -8.63 2.16
C LYS A 91 4.13 -9.55 1.89
N THR A 92 4.46 -9.75 0.62
CA THR A 92 5.59 -10.61 0.24
C THR A 92 6.89 -10.08 0.83
N SER A 93 7.11 -8.77 0.75
CA SER A 93 8.31 -8.16 1.33
C SER A 93 8.36 -8.30 2.85
N LEU A 94 7.22 -8.11 3.51
CA LEU A 94 7.13 -8.26 4.96
C LEU A 94 7.38 -9.70 5.39
N GLU A 95 6.87 -10.65 4.65
CA GLU A 95 7.10 -12.07 4.95
C GLU A 95 8.59 -12.41 4.89
N LYS A 96 9.30 -11.88 3.88
CA LYS A 96 10.73 -12.10 3.76
C LYS A 96 11.51 -11.50 4.94
N VAL A 97 11.19 -10.26 5.30
CA VAL A 97 11.90 -9.57 6.37
C VAL A 97 11.62 -10.21 7.73
N THR A 98 10.35 -10.47 8.04
CA THR A 98 10.00 -11.06 9.33
C THR A 98 10.38 -12.53 9.39
N GLY A 99 10.33 -13.24 8.27
CA GLY A 99 10.80 -14.61 8.19
C GLY A 99 12.29 -14.72 8.48
N SER A 100 13.08 -13.79 7.92
CA SER A 100 14.51 -13.75 8.19
C SER A 100 14.82 -13.50 9.65
N LEU A 101 13.99 -12.70 10.34
CA LEU A 101 14.17 -12.44 11.77
C LEU A 101 13.84 -13.65 12.62
N LYS A 102 12.95 -14.51 12.14
CA LYS A 102 12.58 -15.74 12.87
C LYS A 102 13.49 -16.92 12.56
N ASP A 103 14.18 -16.83 11.46
CA ASP A 103 15.00 -17.92 10.95
C ASP A 103 16.43 -17.77 11.48
N TYR A 104 16.69 -18.44 12.58
CA TYR A 104 18.00 -18.41 13.21
C TYR A 104 18.43 -19.77 13.66
#